data_82697b708c84aae34824cf4079f46df1
#
_entry.id   82697b708c84aae34824cf4079f46df1
#
_cell.length_a   1.000
_cell.length_b   1.000
_cell.length_c   1.000
_cell.angle_alpha   90.00
_cell.angle_beta   90.00
_cell.angle_gamma   90.00
#
_symmetry.space_group_name_H-M   'P 1'
#
loop_
_entity.id
_entity.type
_entity.pdbx_description
1 polymer ?
#
loop_
_entity_poly.entity_id
_entity_poly.type
_entity_poly.pdbx_seq_one_letter_code
_entity_poly.pdbx_strand_id
1 'polypeptide(L)'
;MTEKEKMLKEMLYNANHDKDLLKERTIAKDLCFKFNQLMPSDVENQKKLLKELLGQIDDTASILASFWCDYGYNIKVGKNFFANHNTVIIDCAPVTFGDNVFIAPNCGFYTAGHPIDTKRRNQDLEFAYPITVGNNVWIGAGVQVMPGVTIGDNVVIGGGSVVVKDIPSNSVAVGNPCHVIREITDKDEQTNWDHN
;
A
#
# COMPACT_ATOMS: atom_id res chain seq x y z
N MET A 1 14.34 5.04 -24.05
CA MET A 1 13.66 4.54 -22.82
C MET A 1 12.90 5.72 -22.27
N THR A 2 11.59 5.62 -22.12
CA THR A 2 10.73 6.65 -21.52
C THR A 2 10.92 6.69 -20.00
N GLU A 3 10.48 7.78 -19.36
CA GLU A 3 10.55 7.85 -17.88
C GLU A 3 9.67 6.76 -17.23
N LYS A 4 8.52 6.42 -17.85
CA LYS A 4 7.68 5.29 -17.42
C LYS A 4 8.41 3.96 -17.52
N GLU A 5 9.15 3.69 -18.59
CA GLU A 5 9.96 2.47 -18.71
C GLU A 5 11.08 2.40 -17.66
N LYS A 6 11.69 3.55 -17.32
CA LYS A 6 12.69 3.62 -16.24
C LYS A 6 12.03 3.34 -14.88
N MET A 7 10.90 3.97 -14.59
CA MET A 7 10.12 3.76 -13.37
C MET A 7 9.80 2.27 -13.16
N LEU A 8 9.25 1.60 -14.20
CA LEU A 8 8.90 0.18 -14.14
C LEU A 8 10.12 -0.78 -14.08
N LYS A 9 11.32 -0.29 -14.39
CA LYS A 9 12.59 -1.03 -14.29
C LYS A 9 13.42 -0.66 -13.07
N GLU A 10 12.81 -0.01 -12.09
CA GLU A 10 13.46 0.38 -10.83
C GLU A 10 14.70 1.28 -11.03
N MET A 11 14.75 1.99 -12.14
CA MET A 11 15.82 2.95 -12.48
C MET A 11 15.44 4.34 -11.96
N LEU A 12 16.42 5.23 -11.83
CA LEU A 12 16.12 6.64 -11.60
C LEU A 12 15.35 7.23 -12.79
N TYR A 13 14.26 7.91 -12.51
CA TYR A 13 13.37 8.50 -13.49
C TYR A 13 12.91 9.89 -13.03
N ASN A 14 12.34 10.68 -13.95
CA ASN A 14 11.79 11.99 -13.66
C ASN A 14 10.27 12.01 -13.93
N ALA A 15 9.49 11.78 -12.88
CA ALA A 15 8.03 11.77 -12.97
C ALA A 15 7.41 13.15 -13.18
N ASN A 16 8.09 14.21 -12.71
CA ASN A 16 7.51 15.55 -12.62
C ASN A 16 7.63 16.35 -13.93
N HIS A 17 8.45 15.88 -14.88
CA HIS A 17 8.62 16.50 -16.19
C HIS A 17 8.15 15.62 -17.35
N ASP A 18 7.69 14.40 -17.06
CA ASP A 18 7.10 13.50 -18.07
C ASP A 18 5.59 13.76 -18.19
N LYS A 19 5.16 14.16 -19.41
CA LYS A 19 3.76 14.55 -19.67
C LYS A 19 2.79 13.38 -19.54
N ASP A 20 3.22 12.16 -19.89
CA ASP A 20 2.37 10.99 -19.85
C ASP A 20 2.17 10.54 -18.39
N LEU A 21 3.24 10.50 -17.59
CA LEU A 21 3.14 10.19 -16.17
C LEU A 21 2.31 11.23 -15.40
N LEU A 22 2.47 12.53 -15.71
CA LEU A 22 1.65 13.59 -15.12
C LEU A 22 0.17 13.42 -15.45
N LYS A 23 -0.16 13.08 -16.70
CA LYS A 23 -1.52 12.83 -17.16
C LYS A 23 -2.14 11.61 -16.45
N GLU A 24 -1.40 10.50 -16.37
CA GLU A 24 -1.85 9.28 -15.69
C GLU A 24 -2.11 9.52 -14.19
N ARG A 25 -1.21 10.23 -13.49
CA ARG A 25 -1.44 10.63 -12.11
C ARG A 25 -2.66 11.50 -11.92
N THR A 26 -2.89 12.44 -12.85
CA THR A 26 -4.07 13.31 -12.78
C THR A 26 -5.36 12.50 -12.92
N ILE A 27 -5.42 11.55 -13.86
CA ILE A 27 -6.57 10.66 -14.04
C ILE A 27 -6.83 9.84 -12.78
N ALA A 28 -5.78 9.25 -12.18
CA ALA A 28 -5.92 8.46 -10.95
C ALA A 28 -6.43 9.32 -9.78
N LYS A 29 -5.89 10.54 -9.61
CA LYS A 29 -6.33 11.48 -8.57
C LYS A 29 -7.78 11.93 -8.76
N ASP A 30 -8.22 12.13 -9.98
CA ASP A 30 -9.63 12.44 -10.28
C ASP A 30 -10.55 11.27 -9.93
N LEU A 31 -10.12 10.02 -10.17
CA LEU A 31 -10.86 8.83 -9.77
C LEU A 31 -10.90 8.67 -8.25
N CYS A 32 -9.78 8.88 -7.56
CA CYS A 32 -9.74 8.92 -6.10
C CYS A 32 -10.67 9.99 -5.53
N PHE A 33 -10.65 11.20 -6.10
CA PHE A 33 -11.54 12.27 -5.67
C PHE A 33 -13.01 11.87 -5.83
N LYS A 34 -13.41 11.33 -6.99
CA LYS A 34 -14.78 10.85 -7.22
C LYS A 34 -15.17 9.78 -6.23
N PHE A 35 -14.30 8.78 -6.00
CA PHE A 35 -14.52 7.72 -5.01
C PHE A 35 -14.74 8.29 -3.61
N ASN A 36 -13.90 9.22 -3.19
CA ASN A 36 -13.94 9.80 -1.85
C ASN A 36 -15.17 10.72 -1.61
N GLN A 37 -15.87 11.14 -2.66
CA GLN A 37 -17.09 11.95 -2.57
C GLN A 37 -18.38 11.12 -2.60
N LEU A 38 -18.30 9.82 -2.84
CA LEU A 38 -19.48 8.95 -2.84
C LEU A 38 -20.02 8.78 -1.41
N MET A 39 -21.35 8.64 -1.33
CA MET A 39 -22.00 8.26 -0.07
C MET A 39 -21.52 6.87 0.37
N PRO A 40 -21.27 6.63 1.65
CA PRO A 40 -20.89 5.31 2.15
C PRO A 40 -21.87 4.19 1.80
N SER A 41 -23.14 4.51 1.60
CA SER A 41 -24.18 3.56 1.16
C SER A 41 -24.16 3.22 -0.33
N ASP A 42 -23.43 3.98 -1.14
CA ASP A 42 -23.33 3.77 -2.60
C ASP A 42 -22.24 2.77 -2.98
N VAL A 43 -22.39 1.54 -2.48
CA VAL A 43 -21.40 0.46 -2.61
C VAL A 43 -21.14 0.09 -4.08
N GLU A 44 -22.16 0.14 -4.94
CA GLU A 44 -22.02 -0.22 -6.36
C GLU A 44 -21.10 0.73 -7.12
N ASN A 45 -21.32 2.03 -6.98
CA ASN A 45 -20.47 3.03 -7.62
C ASN A 45 -19.05 3.05 -7.01
N GLN A 46 -18.91 2.82 -5.70
CA GLN A 46 -17.60 2.65 -5.06
C GLN A 46 -16.83 1.49 -5.71
N LYS A 47 -17.42 0.31 -5.83
CA LYS A 47 -16.79 -0.86 -6.48
C LYS A 47 -16.45 -0.60 -7.93
N LYS A 48 -17.33 0.07 -8.68
CA LYS A 48 -17.07 0.43 -10.07
C LYS A 48 -15.85 1.32 -10.22
N LEU A 49 -15.74 2.39 -9.41
CA LEU A 49 -14.60 3.30 -9.44
C LEU A 49 -13.29 2.61 -9.03
N LEU A 50 -13.32 1.75 -8.02
CA LEU A 50 -12.13 0.99 -7.62
C LEU A 50 -11.67 0.01 -8.70
N LYS A 51 -12.60 -0.64 -9.43
CA LYS A 51 -12.26 -1.50 -10.57
C LYS A 51 -11.69 -0.72 -11.76
N GLU A 52 -12.10 0.53 -11.95
CA GLU A 52 -11.55 1.41 -12.97
C GLU A 52 -10.15 1.92 -12.57
N LEU A 53 -9.93 2.18 -11.29
CA LEU A 53 -8.71 2.77 -10.76
C LEU A 53 -7.59 1.74 -10.59
N LEU A 54 -7.90 0.57 -9.98
CA LEU A 54 -6.88 -0.38 -9.55
C LEU A 54 -6.53 -1.40 -10.66
N GLY A 55 -5.27 -1.80 -10.70
CA GLY A 55 -4.80 -2.79 -11.66
C GLY A 55 -5.45 -4.17 -11.49
N GLN A 56 -5.75 -4.54 -10.25
CA GLN A 56 -6.53 -5.74 -9.91
C GLN A 56 -7.20 -5.56 -8.56
N ILE A 57 -8.49 -5.88 -8.51
CA ILE A 57 -9.26 -5.94 -7.26
C ILE A 57 -10.24 -7.11 -7.29
N ASP A 58 -10.25 -7.95 -6.25
CA ASP A 58 -11.23 -9.03 -6.09
C ASP A 58 -12.60 -8.46 -5.66
N ASP A 59 -13.69 -9.12 -6.04
CA ASP A 59 -15.05 -8.67 -5.73
C ASP A 59 -15.40 -8.69 -4.24
N THR A 60 -14.64 -9.44 -3.44
CA THR A 60 -14.79 -9.53 -1.98
C THR A 60 -13.99 -8.44 -1.25
N ALA A 61 -13.14 -7.69 -1.97
CA ALA A 61 -12.34 -6.62 -1.38
C ALA A 61 -13.19 -5.40 -1.03
N SER A 62 -12.80 -4.69 0.03
CA SER A 62 -13.43 -3.46 0.49
C SER A 62 -12.37 -2.41 0.85
N ILE A 63 -12.54 -1.21 0.32
CA ILE A 63 -11.70 -0.05 0.63
C ILE A 63 -12.61 1.08 1.08
N LEU A 64 -12.34 1.67 2.24
CA LEU A 64 -13.11 2.78 2.77
C LEU A 64 -12.50 4.12 2.34
N ALA A 65 -13.33 5.12 2.13
CA ALA A 65 -12.88 6.50 1.93
C ALA A 65 -12.28 7.09 3.23
N SER A 66 -11.26 7.94 3.18
CA SER A 66 -10.60 8.39 1.96
C SER A 66 -9.48 7.42 1.54
N PHE A 67 -9.35 7.27 0.25
CA PHE A 67 -8.29 6.49 -0.38
C PHE A 67 -7.56 7.34 -1.43
N TRP A 68 -6.23 7.28 -1.46
CA TRP A 68 -5.42 8.00 -2.43
C TRP A 68 -4.30 7.13 -2.99
N CYS A 69 -4.05 7.26 -4.28
CA CYS A 69 -2.91 6.64 -4.95
C CYS A 69 -2.36 7.55 -6.06
N ASP A 70 -1.18 7.21 -6.60
CA ASP A 70 -0.60 7.99 -7.70
C ASP A 70 -1.06 7.52 -9.08
N TYR A 71 -1.09 6.22 -9.31
CA TYR A 71 -1.47 5.65 -10.63
C TYR A 71 -2.64 4.66 -10.55
N GLY A 72 -2.75 3.91 -9.47
CA GLY A 72 -3.77 2.90 -9.25
C GLY A 72 -3.52 1.59 -9.99
N TYR A 73 -3.11 1.62 -11.26
CA TYR A 73 -2.90 0.43 -12.07
C TYR A 73 -1.75 -0.48 -11.57
N ASN A 74 -0.87 0.01 -10.73
CA ASN A 74 0.20 -0.77 -10.09
C ASN A 74 -0.26 -1.48 -8.81
N ILE A 75 -1.50 -1.23 -8.35
CA ILE A 75 -2.04 -1.81 -7.12
C ILE A 75 -2.83 -3.07 -7.45
N LYS A 76 -2.51 -4.17 -6.77
CA LYS A 76 -3.24 -5.45 -6.88
C LYS A 76 -3.63 -5.92 -5.49
N VAL A 77 -4.91 -6.24 -5.30
CA VAL A 77 -5.45 -6.75 -4.04
C VAL A 77 -6.16 -8.08 -4.24
N GLY A 78 -5.92 -9.01 -3.32
CA GLY A 78 -6.49 -10.34 -3.31
C GLY A 78 -7.89 -10.38 -2.68
N LYS A 79 -8.35 -11.61 -2.38
CA LYS A 79 -9.67 -11.87 -1.78
C LYS A 79 -9.73 -11.39 -0.33
N ASN A 80 -10.93 -10.97 0.10
CA ASN A 80 -11.18 -10.51 1.47
C ASN A 80 -10.21 -9.42 1.94
N PHE A 81 -9.70 -8.62 1.01
CA PHE A 81 -8.88 -7.47 1.34
C PHE A 81 -9.77 -6.38 1.98
N PHE A 82 -9.29 -5.80 3.07
CA PHE A 82 -9.95 -4.67 3.71
C PHE A 82 -8.96 -3.54 3.99
N ALA A 83 -9.24 -2.35 3.49
CA ALA A 83 -8.50 -1.14 3.86
C ALA A 83 -9.45 -0.13 4.52
N ASN A 84 -9.09 0.27 5.71
CA ASN A 84 -9.83 1.25 6.50
C ASN A 84 -9.50 2.68 6.02
N HIS A 85 -10.14 3.67 6.65
CA HIS A 85 -10.06 5.09 6.29
C HIS A 85 -8.63 5.63 6.21
N ASN A 86 -8.41 6.57 5.30
CA ASN A 86 -7.17 7.31 5.11
C ASN A 86 -5.98 6.40 4.73
N THR A 87 -6.23 5.41 3.88
CA THR A 87 -5.15 4.62 3.28
C THR A 87 -4.57 5.37 2.08
N VAL A 88 -3.23 5.49 2.05
CA VAL A 88 -2.48 6.12 0.96
C VAL A 88 -1.51 5.11 0.36
N ILE A 89 -1.55 4.93 -0.96
CA ILE A 89 -0.62 4.04 -1.67
C ILE A 89 0.07 4.83 -2.78
N ILE A 90 1.35 5.16 -2.59
CA ILE A 90 2.17 5.79 -3.64
C ILE A 90 2.74 4.68 -4.51
N ASP A 91 2.01 4.34 -5.57
CA ASP A 91 2.24 3.17 -6.42
C ASP A 91 3.06 3.46 -7.68
N CYS A 92 4.18 4.13 -7.53
CA CYS A 92 5.15 4.31 -8.64
C CYS A 92 5.82 3.00 -9.06
N ALA A 93 5.84 1.99 -8.19
CA ALA A 93 6.17 0.58 -8.48
C ALA A 93 5.01 -0.31 -8.01
N PRO A 94 4.97 -1.60 -8.41
CA PRO A 94 3.92 -2.52 -8.01
C PRO A 94 3.74 -2.60 -6.50
N VAL A 95 2.47 -2.55 -6.04
CA VAL A 95 2.06 -2.83 -4.67
C VAL A 95 1.06 -3.98 -4.70
N THR A 96 1.46 -5.12 -4.16
CA THR A 96 0.65 -6.34 -4.22
C THR A 96 0.28 -6.80 -2.81
N PHE A 97 -1.01 -7.05 -2.60
CA PHE A 97 -1.56 -7.64 -1.39
C PHE A 97 -2.17 -8.99 -1.71
N GLY A 98 -1.85 -9.99 -0.88
CA GLY A 98 -2.44 -11.32 -0.94
C GLY A 98 -3.90 -11.35 -0.44
N ASP A 99 -4.36 -12.55 -0.11
CA ASP A 99 -5.70 -12.80 0.41
C ASP A 99 -5.77 -12.53 1.93
N ASN A 100 -6.95 -12.10 2.42
CA ASN A 100 -7.21 -11.86 3.84
C ASN A 100 -6.23 -10.83 4.46
N VAL A 101 -6.01 -9.72 3.80
CA VAL A 101 -5.19 -8.62 4.32
C VAL A 101 -6.12 -7.56 4.91
N PHE A 102 -5.88 -7.20 6.18
CA PHE A 102 -6.65 -6.19 6.89
C PHE A 102 -5.76 -5.01 7.25
N ILE A 103 -6.10 -3.83 6.76
CA ILE A 103 -5.38 -2.57 6.98
C ILE A 103 -6.23 -1.65 7.84
N ALA A 104 -5.72 -1.29 9.01
CA ALA A 104 -6.35 -0.35 9.92
C ALA A 104 -6.19 1.12 9.42
N PRO A 105 -6.85 2.11 10.06
CA PRO A 105 -6.83 3.50 9.58
C PRO A 105 -5.45 4.14 9.51
N ASN A 106 -5.30 5.14 8.63
CA ASN A 106 -4.13 6.02 8.50
C ASN A 106 -2.84 5.30 8.12
N CYS A 107 -2.94 4.24 7.32
CA CYS A 107 -1.77 3.51 6.83
C CYS A 107 -1.27 4.02 5.49
N GLY A 108 0.04 3.93 5.27
CA GLY A 108 0.70 4.34 4.04
C GLY A 108 1.63 3.26 3.47
N PHE A 109 1.64 3.15 2.14
CA PHE A 109 2.53 2.26 1.38
C PHE A 109 3.23 3.10 0.33
N TYR A 110 4.53 3.28 0.47
CA TYR A 110 5.30 4.23 -0.33
C TYR A 110 6.36 3.48 -1.13
N THR A 111 6.13 3.30 -2.43
CA THR A 111 7.13 2.66 -3.30
C THR A 111 8.21 3.61 -3.75
N ALA A 112 7.94 4.93 -3.74
CA ALA A 112 8.84 5.94 -4.28
C ALA A 112 9.70 6.62 -3.21
N GLY A 113 10.87 7.08 -3.64
CA GLY A 113 11.78 7.91 -2.87
C GLY A 113 12.69 8.74 -3.77
N HIS A 114 13.45 9.63 -3.15
CA HIS A 114 14.42 10.48 -3.84
C HIS A 114 15.85 10.09 -3.49
N PRO A 115 16.82 10.30 -4.41
CA PRO A 115 18.25 10.16 -4.09
C PRO A 115 18.66 10.97 -2.85
N ILE A 116 19.50 10.38 -2.02
CA ILE A 116 20.02 11.04 -0.81
C ILE A 116 20.89 12.25 -1.18
N ASP A 117 21.67 12.14 -2.26
CA ASP A 117 22.48 13.25 -2.71
C ASP A 117 21.64 14.40 -3.29
N THR A 118 22.00 15.61 -2.92
CA THR A 118 21.30 16.84 -3.29
C THR A 118 21.28 17.10 -4.79
N LYS A 119 22.32 16.72 -5.51
CA LYS A 119 22.44 17.03 -6.93
C LYS A 119 21.35 16.31 -7.75
N ARG A 120 21.17 15.01 -7.53
CA ARG A 120 20.16 14.22 -8.23
C ARG A 120 18.75 14.51 -7.68
N ARG A 121 18.61 14.70 -6.36
CA ARG A 121 17.32 15.06 -5.75
C ARG A 121 16.78 16.39 -6.27
N ASN A 122 17.63 17.40 -6.42
CA ASN A 122 17.26 18.72 -6.96
C ASN A 122 17.01 18.72 -8.49
N GLN A 123 17.24 17.61 -9.16
CA GLN A 123 16.82 17.34 -10.54
C GLN A 123 15.47 16.64 -10.61
N ASP A 124 14.75 16.55 -9.49
CA ASP A 124 13.46 15.86 -9.34
C ASP A 124 13.51 14.36 -9.71
N LEU A 125 14.71 13.74 -9.60
CA LEU A 125 14.84 12.31 -9.82
C LEU A 125 14.26 11.51 -8.66
N GLU A 126 13.56 10.45 -9.02
CA GLU A 126 12.93 9.50 -8.11
C GLU A 126 13.44 8.08 -8.41
N PHE A 127 13.34 7.21 -7.43
CA PHE A 127 13.39 5.76 -7.59
C PHE A 127 12.08 5.17 -7.09
N ALA A 128 11.72 3.97 -7.54
CA ALA A 128 10.57 3.25 -7.02
C ALA A 128 10.87 1.77 -6.90
N TYR A 129 10.57 1.17 -5.73
CA TYR A 129 10.75 -0.26 -5.47
C TYR A 129 9.43 -0.89 -5.03
N PRO A 130 9.11 -2.12 -5.50
CA PRO A 130 7.84 -2.75 -5.22
C PRO A 130 7.64 -3.07 -3.74
N ILE A 131 6.38 -3.08 -3.31
CA ILE A 131 5.97 -3.55 -1.99
C ILE A 131 5.10 -4.79 -2.17
N THR A 132 5.41 -5.85 -1.42
CA THR A 132 4.63 -7.09 -1.42
C THR A 132 4.16 -7.40 -0.01
N VAL A 133 2.86 -7.65 0.13
CA VAL A 133 2.24 -8.13 1.38
C VAL A 133 1.61 -9.48 1.09
N GLY A 134 1.99 -10.49 1.85
CA GLY A 134 1.49 -11.85 1.74
C GLY A 134 0.04 -12.01 2.17
N ASN A 135 -0.35 -13.26 2.46
CA ASN A 135 -1.69 -13.61 2.87
C ASN A 135 -1.86 -13.55 4.39
N ASN A 136 -3.11 -13.36 4.87
CA ASN A 136 -3.44 -13.38 6.29
C ASN A 136 -2.61 -12.38 7.10
N VAL A 137 -2.55 -11.13 6.64
CA VAL A 137 -1.77 -10.07 7.27
C VAL A 137 -2.68 -9.04 7.90
N TRP A 138 -2.41 -8.69 9.15
CA TRP A 138 -3.05 -7.56 9.83
C TRP A 138 -2.07 -6.42 10.04
N ILE A 139 -2.41 -5.26 9.48
CA ILE A 139 -1.61 -4.03 9.58
C ILE A 139 -2.35 -3.06 10.51
N GLY A 140 -1.75 -2.77 11.64
CA GLY A 140 -2.28 -1.88 12.68
C GLY A 140 -2.35 -0.42 12.22
N ALA A 141 -3.12 0.39 12.95
CA ALA A 141 -3.35 1.79 12.58
C ALA A 141 -2.05 2.62 12.55
N GLY A 142 -1.95 3.51 11.55
CA GLY A 142 -0.81 4.42 11.41
C GLY A 142 0.48 3.78 10.93
N VAL A 143 0.44 2.54 10.46
CA VAL A 143 1.64 1.85 9.92
C VAL A 143 2.07 2.47 8.60
N GLN A 144 3.38 2.65 8.44
CA GLN A 144 3.99 3.18 7.22
C GLN A 144 4.97 2.14 6.65
N VAL A 145 4.77 1.71 5.40
CA VAL A 145 5.61 0.73 4.72
C VAL A 145 6.46 1.42 3.65
N MET A 146 7.77 1.22 3.73
CA MET A 146 8.76 1.91 2.89
C MET A 146 9.08 1.13 1.61
N PRO A 147 9.75 1.78 0.62
CA PRO A 147 10.05 1.17 -0.67
C PRO A 147 10.81 -0.15 -0.56
N GLY A 148 10.43 -1.12 -1.38
CA GLY A 148 11.14 -2.40 -1.53
C GLY A 148 10.83 -3.45 -0.46
N VAL A 149 9.90 -3.19 0.46
CA VAL A 149 9.60 -4.08 1.58
C VAL A 149 8.70 -5.24 1.15
N THR A 150 9.06 -6.43 1.60
CA THR A 150 8.22 -7.64 1.56
C THR A 150 7.76 -8.01 2.98
N ILE A 151 6.44 -8.12 3.17
CA ILE A 151 5.82 -8.66 4.38
C ILE A 151 5.30 -10.06 4.03
N GLY A 152 5.76 -11.08 4.76
CA GLY A 152 5.38 -12.48 4.53
C GLY A 152 3.93 -12.80 4.89
N ASP A 153 3.58 -14.09 4.84
CA ASP A 153 2.26 -14.58 5.22
C ASP A 153 2.09 -14.66 6.73
N ASN A 154 0.84 -14.55 7.21
CA ASN A 154 0.50 -14.68 8.63
C ASN A 154 1.34 -13.74 9.51
N VAL A 155 1.23 -12.43 9.23
CA VAL A 155 1.99 -11.37 9.93
C VAL A 155 1.03 -10.38 10.58
N VAL A 156 1.39 -9.95 11.78
CA VAL A 156 0.75 -8.82 12.47
C VAL A 156 1.77 -7.69 12.62
N ILE A 157 1.45 -6.53 12.06
CA ILE A 157 2.24 -5.30 12.26
C ILE A 157 1.51 -4.41 13.28
N GLY A 158 2.14 -4.15 14.41
CA GLY A 158 1.56 -3.28 15.45
C GLY A 158 1.44 -1.82 15.01
N GLY A 159 0.41 -1.15 15.53
CA GLY A 159 0.09 0.24 15.15
C GLY A 159 1.26 1.22 15.36
N GLY A 160 1.33 2.25 14.51
CA GLY A 160 2.39 3.27 14.55
C GLY A 160 3.77 2.80 14.07
N SER A 161 3.89 1.59 13.53
CA SER A 161 5.17 1.05 13.07
C SER A 161 5.61 1.67 11.74
N VAL A 162 6.95 1.77 11.56
CA VAL A 162 7.57 2.16 10.28
C VAL A 162 8.39 0.99 9.76
N VAL A 163 7.86 0.31 8.73
CA VAL A 163 8.45 -0.91 8.17
C VAL A 163 9.45 -0.54 7.08
N VAL A 164 10.74 -0.70 7.40
CA VAL A 164 11.88 -0.32 6.53
C VAL A 164 12.69 -1.53 6.05
N LYS A 165 12.31 -2.74 6.46
CA LYS A 165 12.94 -4.01 6.09
C LYS A 165 11.87 -5.09 5.98
N ASP A 166 12.20 -6.16 5.27
CA ASP A 166 11.32 -7.32 5.14
C ASP A 166 10.94 -7.92 6.49
N ILE A 167 9.69 -8.37 6.57
CA ILE A 167 9.14 -9.05 7.74
C ILE A 167 8.85 -10.51 7.35
N PRO A 168 9.48 -11.48 8.01
CA PRO A 168 9.26 -12.89 7.72
C PRO A 168 7.84 -13.33 8.08
N SER A 169 7.36 -14.41 7.45
CA SER A 169 6.08 -15.03 7.76
C SER A 169 5.98 -15.47 9.23
N ASN A 170 4.75 -15.64 9.71
CA ASN A 170 4.43 -16.10 11.08
C ASN A 170 4.99 -15.19 12.17
N SER A 171 4.95 -13.88 11.98
CA SER A 171 5.60 -12.90 12.88
C SER A 171 4.66 -11.83 13.40
N VAL A 172 4.93 -11.40 14.63
CA VAL A 172 4.44 -10.13 15.18
C VAL A 172 5.60 -9.14 15.18
N ALA A 173 5.43 -8.02 14.49
CA ALA A 173 6.44 -6.98 14.35
C ALA A 173 5.89 -5.61 14.75
N VAL A 174 6.71 -4.79 15.41
CA VAL A 174 6.29 -3.47 15.92
C VAL A 174 7.45 -2.47 15.93
N GLY A 175 7.12 -1.20 15.98
CA GLY A 175 8.05 -0.12 16.31
C GLY A 175 8.51 0.74 15.14
N ASN A 176 9.36 1.72 15.45
CA ASN A 176 10.02 2.59 14.51
C ASN A 176 11.54 2.68 14.84
N PRO A 177 12.42 2.02 14.07
CA PRO A 177 12.09 1.13 12.94
C PRO A 177 11.38 -0.15 13.40
N CYS A 178 10.51 -0.69 12.53
CA CYS A 178 9.77 -1.93 12.80
C CYS A 178 10.72 -3.14 12.85
N HIS A 179 10.51 -4.01 13.84
CA HIS A 179 11.25 -5.26 13.98
C HIS A 179 10.36 -6.35 14.55
N VAL A 180 10.69 -7.61 14.26
CA VAL A 180 10.01 -8.77 14.81
C VAL A 180 10.26 -8.85 16.32
N ILE A 181 9.18 -8.98 17.09
CA ILE A 181 9.25 -9.12 18.54
C ILE A 181 8.97 -10.57 19.01
N ARG A 182 8.23 -11.35 18.21
CA ARG A 182 7.98 -12.77 18.46
C ARG A 182 7.39 -13.45 17.22
N GLU A 183 7.37 -14.77 17.24
CA GLU A 183 6.60 -15.59 16.32
C GLU A 183 5.12 -15.68 16.73
N ILE A 184 4.24 -15.93 15.75
CA ILE A 184 2.85 -16.35 15.98
C ILE A 184 2.85 -17.87 16.20
N THR A 185 2.17 -18.32 17.23
CA THR A 185 2.14 -19.74 17.65
C THR A 185 0.73 -20.19 17.97
N ASP A 186 0.50 -21.49 18.14
CA ASP A 186 -0.81 -22.07 18.51
C ASP A 186 -1.39 -21.47 19.81
N LYS A 187 -0.57 -20.87 20.64
CA LYS A 187 -1.02 -20.18 21.86
C LYS A 187 -1.86 -18.94 21.53
N ASP A 188 -1.63 -18.32 20.37
CA ASP A 188 -2.39 -17.15 19.93
C ASP A 188 -3.85 -17.51 19.62
N GLU A 189 -4.13 -18.75 19.17
CA GLU A 189 -5.49 -19.27 18.97
C GLU A 189 -6.24 -19.49 20.27
N GLN A 190 -5.52 -19.74 21.38
CA GLN A 190 -6.09 -20.03 22.69
C GLN A 190 -6.34 -18.76 23.51
N THR A 191 -5.98 -17.59 22.98
CA THR A 191 -6.16 -16.33 23.69
C THR A 191 -7.65 -16.02 23.80
N ASN A 192 -8.13 -15.93 25.04
CA ASN A 192 -9.50 -15.46 25.30
C ASN A 192 -9.53 -13.93 25.17
N TRP A 193 -10.29 -13.43 24.22
CA TRP A 193 -10.49 -12.01 23.96
C TRP A 193 -11.74 -11.44 24.67
N ASP A 194 -12.52 -12.30 25.35
CA ASP A 194 -13.69 -11.87 26.14
C ASP A 194 -13.19 -11.25 27.45
N HIS A 195 -13.47 -9.97 27.62
CA HIS A 195 -13.24 -9.27 28.88
C HIS A 195 -14.37 -9.63 29.85
N ASN A 196 -14.17 -10.70 30.66
CA ASN A 196 -15.03 -11.04 31.79
C ASN A 196 -14.44 -10.50 33.09
#